data_b574fb1435f032d71c102f365071077a
#
_entry.id   b574fb1435f032d71c102f365071077a
#
_cell.length_a   1.000
_cell.length_b   1.000
_cell.length_c   1.000
_cell.angle_alpha   90.00
_cell.angle_beta   90.00
_cell.angle_gamma   90.00
#
_symmetry.space_group_name_H-M   'P 1'
#
loop_
_entity.id
_entity.type
_entity.pdbx_description
1 polymer ?
#
loop_
_entity_poly.entity_id
_entity_poly.type
_entity_poly.pdbx_seq_one_letter_code
_entity_poly.pdbx_strand_id
1 'polypeptide(L)'
;LCPDGQYRQIVTVEDAVRGGCNLFDLDQLRREYSPDEYQNLLMCEFIDDLASVFPLSELQACMVDSWEVWADFQALALRPFGWREVWIGYDPAKGTQHGDSAGCVVVAPPTVPGGKFRILERHQWRGMDFRAQAEAIQKLTQQYNVTYIGIDSTGVGHGVYENVKAFFPAVREFVYNPNVKNALVLKAYDIISHRRLEFDAGHTNIAQSFMAIRRATTASGNRPTYEASRSEEASHADLAWATMHALFNEPLQGEAANTSNIVEIF
;
A
#
# COMPACT_ATOMS: atom_id res chain seq x y z
N LEU A 1 -26.89 -15.93 11.06
CA LEU A 1 -26.76 -14.52 11.44
C LEU A 1 -25.29 -14.21 11.65
N CYS A 2 -24.83 -13.10 11.11
CA CYS A 2 -23.48 -12.60 11.39
C CYS A 2 -23.37 -12.09 12.82
N PRO A 3 -22.14 -11.90 13.37
CA PRO A 3 -21.93 -11.38 14.73
C PRO A 3 -22.60 -10.02 15.00
N ASP A 4 -22.81 -9.22 13.97
CA ASP A 4 -23.52 -7.93 13.99
C ASP A 4 -25.06 -8.05 13.96
N GLY A 5 -25.61 -9.28 14.00
CA GLY A 5 -27.03 -9.55 13.92
C GLY A 5 -27.66 -9.41 12.54
N GLN A 6 -26.90 -9.07 11.51
CA GLN A 6 -27.41 -8.94 10.13
C GLN A 6 -27.57 -10.32 9.47
N TYR A 7 -28.61 -10.45 8.65
CA TYR A 7 -28.77 -11.59 7.78
C TYR A 7 -27.92 -11.37 6.51
N ARG A 8 -27.02 -12.29 6.23
CA ARG A 8 -26.23 -12.32 5.00
C ARG A 8 -26.43 -13.63 4.30
N GLN A 9 -26.63 -13.55 2.99
CA GLN A 9 -26.76 -14.72 2.13
C GLN A 9 -25.93 -14.50 0.87
N ILE A 10 -25.16 -15.51 0.47
CA ILE A 10 -24.47 -15.55 -0.81
C ILE A 10 -25.40 -16.32 -1.76
N VAL A 11 -25.70 -15.73 -2.92
CA VAL A 11 -26.49 -16.35 -3.97
C VAL A 11 -25.66 -16.28 -5.25
N THR A 12 -25.21 -17.43 -5.70
CA THR A 12 -24.42 -17.57 -6.93
C THR A 12 -25.33 -17.66 -8.16
N VAL A 13 -24.77 -17.49 -9.37
CA VAL A 13 -25.53 -17.73 -10.60
C VAL A 13 -26.03 -19.17 -10.68
N GLU A 14 -25.29 -20.15 -10.19
CA GLU A 14 -25.70 -21.56 -10.14
C GLU A 14 -26.85 -21.77 -9.16
N ASP A 15 -26.86 -21.07 -8.02
CA ASP A 15 -28.00 -21.12 -7.09
C ASP A 15 -29.25 -20.50 -7.71
N ALA A 16 -29.10 -19.39 -8.44
CA ALA A 16 -30.21 -18.74 -9.14
C ALA A 16 -30.84 -19.69 -10.18
N VAL A 17 -30.01 -20.35 -11.01
CA VAL A 17 -30.49 -21.34 -12.01
C VAL A 17 -31.12 -22.53 -11.31
N ARG A 18 -30.52 -23.06 -10.25
CA ARG A 18 -31.10 -24.17 -9.45
C ARG A 18 -32.42 -23.77 -8.80
N GLY A 19 -32.57 -22.49 -8.45
CA GLY A 19 -33.79 -21.90 -7.91
C GLY A 19 -34.87 -21.61 -8.95
N GLY A 20 -34.65 -21.94 -10.23
CA GLY A 20 -35.61 -21.78 -11.31
C GLY A 20 -35.43 -20.53 -12.19
N CYS A 21 -34.37 -19.79 -12.04
CA CYS A 21 -34.02 -18.69 -12.94
C CYS A 21 -33.57 -19.25 -14.29
N ASN A 22 -34.27 -18.89 -15.36
CA ASN A 22 -33.97 -19.33 -16.73
C ASN A 22 -33.37 -18.25 -17.62
N LEU A 23 -32.90 -17.17 -17.01
CA LEU A 23 -32.28 -16.04 -17.73
C LEU A 23 -30.79 -16.27 -18.08
N PHE A 24 -30.16 -17.27 -17.45
CA PHE A 24 -28.74 -17.54 -17.60
C PHE A 24 -28.49 -18.91 -18.20
N ASP A 25 -27.67 -18.95 -19.25
CA ASP A 25 -27.07 -20.18 -19.78
C ASP A 25 -25.68 -20.33 -19.17
N LEU A 26 -25.49 -21.23 -18.22
CA LEU A 26 -24.23 -21.44 -17.52
C LEU A 26 -23.09 -21.83 -18.46
N ASP A 27 -23.36 -22.58 -19.52
CA ASP A 27 -22.33 -23.01 -20.46
C ASP A 27 -21.92 -21.87 -21.39
N GLN A 28 -22.83 -20.94 -21.70
CA GLN A 28 -22.51 -19.72 -22.41
C GLN A 28 -21.67 -18.79 -21.55
N LEU A 29 -22.06 -18.56 -20.30
CA LEU A 29 -21.32 -17.71 -19.36
C LEU A 29 -19.89 -18.22 -19.12
N ARG A 30 -19.71 -19.55 -18.99
CA ARG A 30 -18.36 -20.13 -18.83
C ARG A 30 -17.48 -20.00 -20.08
N ARG A 31 -18.06 -19.75 -21.25
CA ARG A 31 -17.30 -19.47 -22.48
C ARG A 31 -17.01 -17.99 -22.68
N GLU A 32 -17.90 -17.13 -22.20
CA GLU A 32 -17.80 -15.67 -22.37
C GLU A 32 -16.85 -15.03 -21.34
N TYR A 33 -16.83 -15.56 -20.12
CA TYR A 33 -15.98 -15.06 -19.03
C TYR A 33 -14.74 -15.93 -18.87
N SER A 34 -13.61 -15.31 -18.49
CA SER A 34 -12.45 -16.06 -18.02
C SER A 34 -12.80 -16.84 -16.75
N PRO A 35 -12.07 -17.93 -16.41
CA PRO A 35 -12.33 -18.68 -15.18
C PRO A 35 -12.38 -17.78 -13.93
N ASP A 36 -11.47 -16.81 -13.84
CA ASP A 36 -11.36 -15.88 -12.72
C ASP A 36 -12.56 -14.93 -12.65
N GLU A 37 -12.97 -14.36 -13.79
CA GLU A 37 -14.16 -13.51 -13.87
C GLU A 37 -15.44 -14.29 -13.54
N TYR A 38 -15.57 -15.52 -14.02
CA TYR A 38 -16.72 -16.37 -13.72
C TYR A 38 -16.84 -16.61 -12.20
N GLN A 39 -15.74 -16.95 -11.54
CA GLN A 39 -15.70 -17.18 -10.10
C GLN A 39 -16.02 -15.89 -9.32
N ASN A 40 -15.39 -14.77 -9.68
CA ASN A 40 -15.57 -13.51 -8.97
C ASN A 40 -16.98 -12.93 -9.17
N LEU A 41 -17.41 -12.75 -10.42
CA LEU A 41 -18.65 -12.03 -10.73
C LEU A 41 -19.90 -12.88 -10.54
N LEU A 42 -19.81 -14.17 -10.82
CA LEU A 42 -20.97 -15.06 -10.92
C LEU A 42 -21.07 -16.08 -9.78
N MET A 43 -19.93 -16.49 -9.23
CA MET A 43 -19.88 -17.40 -8.08
C MET A 43 -19.70 -16.68 -6.75
N CYS A 44 -19.59 -15.35 -6.76
CA CYS A 44 -19.37 -14.54 -5.57
C CYS A 44 -18.11 -14.94 -4.77
N GLU A 45 -17.12 -15.52 -5.44
CA GLU A 45 -15.83 -15.84 -4.84
C GLU A 45 -14.86 -14.68 -5.04
N PHE A 46 -14.30 -14.17 -3.95
CA PHE A 46 -13.26 -13.16 -4.03
C PHE A 46 -11.95 -13.81 -4.43
N ILE A 47 -11.73 -13.96 -5.74
CA ILE A 47 -10.51 -14.59 -6.30
C ILE A 47 -9.26 -13.74 -6.03
N ASP A 48 -9.41 -12.47 -5.74
CA ASP A 48 -8.29 -11.56 -5.45
C ASP A 48 -7.45 -11.98 -4.25
N ASP A 49 -8.02 -12.76 -3.31
CA ASP A 49 -7.28 -13.27 -2.16
C ASP A 49 -6.21 -14.31 -2.54
N LEU A 50 -6.40 -15.08 -3.62
CA LEU A 50 -5.44 -16.13 -4.01
C LEU A 50 -4.27 -15.59 -4.84
N ALA A 51 -4.42 -14.45 -5.49
CA ALA A 51 -3.39 -13.88 -6.35
C ALA A 51 -2.63 -12.72 -5.69
N SER A 52 -3.23 -12.07 -4.70
CA SER A 52 -2.58 -11.00 -3.95
C SER A 52 -1.54 -11.56 -2.98
N VAL A 53 -0.44 -10.82 -2.83
CA VAL A 53 0.56 -11.11 -1.79
C VAL A 53 0.04 -10.77 -0.40
N PHE A 54 -0.91 -9.85 -0.32
CA PHE A 54 -1.51 -9.35 0.93
C PHE A 54 -3.00 -9.68 0.98
N PRO A 55 -3.40 -10.78 1.67
CA PRO A 55 -4.79 -11.19 1.80
C PRO A 55 -5.65 -10.11 2.45
N LEU A 56 -6.88 -9.94 1.95
CA LEU A 56 -7.82 -8.95 2.50
C LEU A 56 -8.08 -9.17 4.01
N SER A 57 -8.15 -10.42 4.44
CA SER A 57 -8.38 -10.76 5.86
C SER A 57 -7.26 -10.24 6.79
N GLU A 58 -6.01 -10.26 6.34
CA GLU A 58 -4.89 -9.72 7.10
C GLU A 58 -4.91 -8.18 7.10
N LEU A 59 -5.25 -7.58 5.96
CA LEU A 59 -5.41 -6.13 5.85
C LEU A 59 -6.58 -5.60 6.71
N GLN A 60 -7.70 -6.32 6.74
CA GLN A 60 -8.83 -5.99 7.62
C GLN A 60 -8.45 -6.06 9.11
N ALA A 61 -7.57 -6.99 9.50
CA ALA A 61 -7.07 -7.05 10.86
C ALA A 61 -6.13 -5.87 11.25
N CYS A 62 -5.65 -5.12 10.25
CA CYS A 62 -4.87 -3.90 10.42
C CYS A 62 -5.73 -2.62 10.46
N MET A 63 -7.03 -2.70 10.13
CA MET A 63 -7.95 -1.59 10.14
C MET A 63 -8.44 -1.28 11.55
N VAL A 64 -8.40 -0.01 11.92
CA VAL A 64 -8.87 0.49 13.22
C VAL A 64 -9.75 1.73 13.02
N ASP A 65 -10.61 2.03 13.99
CA ASP A 65 -11.19 3.36 14.10
C ASP A 65 -10.15 4.29 14.75
N SER A 66 -9.49 5.10 13.92
CA SER A 66 -8.39 5.95 14.39
C SER A 66 -8.87 7.01 15.40
N TRP A 67 -10.14 7.45 15.33
CA TRP A 67 -10.72 8.41 16.24
C TRP A 67 -10.94 7.83 17.64
N GLU A 68 -11.23 6.55 17.73
CA GLU A 68 -11.42 5.87 19.02
C GLU A 68 -10.10 5.37 19.61
N VAL A 69 -9.21 4.82 18.76
CA VAL A 69 -8.02 4.09 19.23
C VAL A 69 -6.79 4.99 19.38
N TRP A 70 -6.65 6.05 18.54
CA TRP A 70 -5.45 6.91 18.55
C TRP A 70 -5.67 8.21 19.31
N ALA A 71 -5.86 8.12 20.62
CA ALA A 71 -6.06 9.32 21.49
C ALA A 71 -4.93 10.36 21.39
N ASP A 72 -3.78 9.97 20.88
CA ASP A 72 -2.55 10.76 20.75
C ASP A 72 -2.36 11.38 19.36
N PHE A 73 -3.31 11.16 18.43
CA PHE A 73 -3.32 11.73 17.08
C PHE A 73 -4.52 12.68 16.90
N GLN A 74 -4.24 13.92 16.54
CA GLN A 74 -5.25 14.97 16.37
C GLN A 74 -5.20 15.49 14.93
N ALA A 75 -5.86 14.82 14.01
CA ALA A 75 -5.80 15.07 12.56
C ALA A 75 -6.00 16.54 12.13
N LEU A 76 -6.78 17.32 12.89
CA LEU A 76 -7.09 18.73 12.57
C LEU A 76 -6.19 19.75 13.29
N ALA A 77 -5.22 19.30 14.08
CA ALA A 77 -4.28 20.18 14.76
C ALA A 77 -3.18 20.66 13.80
N LEU A 78 -2.58 21.83 14.08
CA LEU A 78 -1.42 22.34 13.33
C LEU A 78 -0.21 21.37 13.38
N ARG A 79 -0.11 20.59 14.45
CA ARG A 79 0.83 19.48 14.61
C ARG A 79 0.08 18.24 15.04
N PRO A 80 -0.44 17.46 14.08
CA PRO A 80 -1.38 16.37 14.37
C PRO A 80 -0.82 15.28 15.29
N PHE A 81 0.51 15.11 15.32
CA PHE A 81 1.20 14.12 16.12
C PHE A 81 2.20 14.73 17.12
N GLY A 82 2.12 16.04 17.38
CA GLY A 82 3.01 16.78 18.25
C GLY A 82 4.46 16.74 17.72
N TRP A 83 5.43 16.44 18.62
CA TRP A 83 6.85 16.36 18.29
C TRP A 83 7.37 14.93 18.13
N ARG A 84 6.47 13.95 18.15
CA ARG A 84 6.86 12.54 17.94
C ARG A 84 7.29 12.34 16.50
N GLU A 85 8.27 11.47 16.33
CA GLU A 85 8.81 11.19 15.01
C GLU A 85 7.77 10.52 14.10
N VAL A 86 7.87 10.85 12.83
CA VAL A 86 7.17 10.16 11.76
C VAL A 86 8.11 9.93 10.59
N TRP A 87 7.76 8.94 9.78
CA TRP A 87 8.44 8.60 8.55
C TRP A 87 7.53 8.86 7.37
N ILE A 88 8.08 9.31 6.26
CA ILE A 88 7.37 9.50 5.00
C ILE A 88 7.86 8.44 4.02
N GLY A 89 6.92 7.75 3.39
CA GLY A 89 7.17 6.96 2.20
C GLY A 89 6.50 7.60 1.00
N TYR A 90 7.18 7.58 -0.14
CA TYR A 90 6.71 8.24 -1.34
C TYR A 90 6.99 7.44 -2.61
N ASP A 91 5.94 7.26 -3.41
CA ASP A 91 5.98 6.64 -4.75
C ASP A 91 5.60 7.68 -5.79
N PRO A 92 6.55 8.22 -6.59
CA PRO A 92 6.32 9.29 -7.53
C PRO A 92 5.56 8.84 -8.77
N ALA A 93 4.79 9.77 -9.37
CA ALA A 93 4.18 9.57 -10.69
C ALA A 93 4.45 10.73 -11.63
N LYS A 94 4.31 10.47 -12.94
CA LYS A 94 4.32 11.55 -13.95
C LYS A 94 3.10 12.45 -13.75
N GLY A 95 3.33 13.76 -13.73
CA GLY A 95 2.30 14.77 -13.56
C GLY A 95 1.32 14.90 -14.73
N THR A 96 0.75 13.82 -15.25
CA THR A 96 -0.26 13.81 -16.29
C THR A 96 -1.65 13.67 -15.69
N GLN A 97 -2.64 14.44 -16.22
CA GLN A 97 -4.01 14.45 -15.67
C GLN A 97 -4.72 13.08 -15.76
N HIS A 98 -4.34 12.24 -16.73
CA HIS A 98 -4.92 10.92 -16.99
C HIS A 98 -3.93 9.78 -16.70
N GLY A 99 -2.83 10.08 -16.00
CA GLY A 99 -1.80 9.10 -15.63
C GLY A 99 -1.95 8.56 -14.22
N ASP A 100 -0.93 7.80 -13.82
CA ASP A 100 -0.78 7.24 -12.49
C ASP A 100 -0.78 8.33 -11.42
N SER A 101 -1.28 8.04 -10.23
CA SER A 101 -1.20 8.93 -9.08
C SER A 101 0.13 8.72 -8.35
N ALA A 102 0.67 9.79 -7.78
CA ALA A 102 1.75 9.67 -6.82
C ALA A 102 1.19 9.35 -5.44
N GLY A 103 1.76 8.34 -4.77
CA GLY A 103 1.38 7.93 -3.43
C GLY A 103 2.30 8.53 -2.37
N CYS A 104 1.74 9.08 -1.30
CA CYS A 104 2.48 9.55 -0.14
C CYS A 104 1.80 9.08 1.15
N VAL A 105 2.58 8.58 2.09
CA VAL A 105 2.08 8.21 3.42
C VAL A 105 2.94 8.81 4.53
N VAL A 106 2.28 9.19 5.63
CA VAL A 106 2.93 9.59 6.88
C VAL A 106 2.72 8.47 7.88
N VAL A 107 3.80 7.87 8.34
CA VAL A 107 3.79 6.69 9.21
C VAL A 107 4.42 7.03 10.56
N ALA A 108 3.72 6.77 11.64
CA ALA A 108 4.29 6.76 12.98
C ALA A 108 4.98 5.41 13.22
N PRO A 109 6.30 5.40 13.52
CA PRO A 109 6.98 4.18 13.89
C PRO A 109 6.56 3.69 15.28
N PRO A 110 6.80 2.41 15.60
CA PRO A 110 6.54 1.89 16.92
C PRO A 110 7.48 2.53 17.97
N THR A 111 6.95 2.80 19.16
CA THR A 111 7.73 3.35 20.29
C THR A 111 8.56 2.30 21.01
N VAL A 112 8.30 1.02 20.74
CA VAL A 112 9.02 -0.13 21.32
C VAL A 112 9.32 -1.14 20.21
N PRO A 113 10.42 -1.90 20.29
CA PRO A 113 10.72 -2.94 19.32
C PRO A 113 9.55 -3.92 19.17
N GLY A 114 9.20 -4.26 17.93
CA GLY A 114 8.06 -5.14 17.63
C GLY A 114 6.68 -4.52 17.82
N GLY A 115 6.58 -3.24 18.20
CA GLY A 115 5.33 -2.51 18.31
C GLY A 115 4.69 -2.22 16.95
N LYS A 116 3.57 -1.50 16.98
CA LYS A 116 2.75 -1.23 15.80
C LYS A 116 3.16 0.05 15.09
N PHE A 117 3.20 0.00 13.77
CA PHE A 117 3.23 1.17 12.88
C PHE A 117 1.82 1.70 12.68
N ARG A 118 1.66 3.00 12.52
CA ARG A 118 0.37 3.63 12.24
C ARG A 118 0.48 4.53 11.02
N ILE A 119 -0.33 4.32 10.00
CA ILE A 119 -0.44 5.24 8.86
C ILE A 119 -1.36 6.39 9.28
N LEU A 120 -0.77 7.51 9.67
CA LEU A 120 -1.48 8.69 10.16
C LEU A 120 -2.19 9.44 9.04
N GLU A 121 -1.50 9.62 7.90
CA GLU A 121 -2.05 10.27 6.71
C GLU A 121 -1.66 9.53 5.45
N ARG A 122 -2.49 9.68 4.43
CA ARG A 122 -2.25 9.22 3.08
C ARG A 122 -2.69 10.25 2.06
N HIS A 123 -1.92 10.40 1.01
CA HIS A 123 -2.20 11.30 -0.08
C HIS A 123 -1.99 10.59 -1.41
N GLN A 124 -2.87 10.87 -2.37
CA GLN A 124 -2.74 10.46 -3.75
C GLN A 124 -2.86 11.70 -4.63
N TRP A 125 -1.77 12.06 -5.31
CA TRP A 125 -1.70 13.26 -6.12
C TRP A 125 -1.69 12.93 -7.60
N ARG A 126 -2.58 13.57 -8.35
CA ARG A 126 -2.65 13.47 -9.80
C ARG A 126 -2.36 14.82 -10.44
N GLY A 127 -1.72 14.82 -11.62
CA GLY A 127 -1.48 16.03 -12.39
C GLY A 127 -0.47 17.01 -11.77
N MET A 128 0.21 16.65 -10.68
CA MET A 128 1.24 17.49 -10.06
C MET A 128 2.59 17.25 -10.73
N ASP A 129 3.29 18.33 -11.10
CA ASP A 129 4.67 18.24 -11.55
C ASP A 129 5.62 17.86 -10.40
N PHE A 130 6.85 17.50 -10.71
CA PHE A 130 7.82 17.00 -9.72
C PHE A 130 8.17 18.03 -8.64
N ARG A 131 8.13 19.32 -8.98
CA ARG A 131 8.37 20.38 -8.00
C ARG A 131 7.19 20.52 -7.04
N ALA A 132 5.96 20.53 -7.56
CA ALA A 132 4.76 20.59 -6.75
C ALA A 132 4.63 19.36 -5.80
N GLN A 133 5.03 18.16 -6.28
CA GLN A 133 5.10 16.96 -5.46
C GLN A 133 6.11 17.15 -4.29
N ALA A 134 7.31 17.63 -4.56
CA ALA A 134 8.31 17.89 -3.54
C ALA A 134 7.87 19.00 -2.54
N GLU A 135 7.23 20.08 -3.03
CA GLU A 135 6.67 21.13 -2.17
C GLU A 135 5.54 20.59 -1.27
N ALA A 136 4.73 19.64 -1.74
CA ALA A 136 3.72 18.99 -0.91
C ALA A 136 4.37 18.15 0.20
N ILE A 137 5.45 17.39 -0.10
CA ILE A 137 6.22 16.66 0.91
C ILE A 137 6.86 17.65 1.91
N GLN A 138 7.39 18.77 1.44
CA GLN A 138 7.99 19.80 2.31
C GLN A 138 6.96 20.37 3.30
N LYS A 139 5.70 20.56 2.90
CA LYS A 139 4.63 20.98 3.81
C LYS A 139 4.40 19.96 4.92
N LEU A 140 4.46 18.67 4.63
CA LEU A 140 4.35 17.61 5.64
C LEU A 140 5.51 17.69 6.65
N THR A 141 6.74 18.03 6.22
CA THR A 141 7.87 18.21 7.15
C THR A 141 7.69 19.42 8.08
N GLN A 142 6.82 20.37 7.74
CA GLN A 142 6.46 21.49 8.61
C GLN A 142 5.38 21.13 9.62
N GLN A 143 4.49 20.21 9.28
CA GLN A 143 3.40 19.74 10.14
C GLN A 143 3.85 18.65 11.11
N TYR A 144 4.76 17.80 10.68
CA TYR A 144 5.24 16.64 11.41
C TYR A 144 6.74 16.74 11.72
N ASN A 145 7.17 16.06 12.77
CA ASN A 145 8.58 15.82 13.04
C ASN A 145 9.08 14.64 12.19
N VAL A 146 9.39 14.92 10.93
CA VAL A 146 9.83 13.92 9.96
C VAL A 146 11.31 13.60 10.17
N THR A 147 11.62 12.37 10.52
CA THR A 147 13.00 11.89 10.75
C THR A 147 13.51 11.01 9.60
N TYR A 148 12.62 10.55 8.74
CA TYR A 148 12.96 9.70 7.59
C TYR A 148 12.03 9.98 6.42
N ILE A 149 12.59 9.98 5.21
CA ILE A 149 11.84 10.01 3.94
C ILE A 149 12.44 8.95 3.03
N GLY A 150 11.62 8.02 2.53
CA GLY A 150 11.99 7.02 1.53
C GLY A 150 11.26 7.27 0.21
N ILE A 151 11.98 7.33 -0.91
CA ILE A 151 11.46 7.69 -2.23
C ILE A 151 11.94 6.69 -3.29
N ASP A 152 11.00 6.20 -4.14
CA ASP A 152 11.39 5.58 -5.40
C ASP A 152 11.96 6.63 -6.36
N SER A 153 13.22 6.47 -6.76
CA SER A 153 13.89 7.33 -7.73
C SER A 153 13.98 6.70 -9.13
N THR A 154 13.37 5.53 -9.34
CA THR A 154 13.43 4.82 -10.61
C THR A 154 12.83 5.67 -11.73
N GLY A 155 13.60 5.93 -12.76
CA GLY A 155 13.14 6.66 -13.94
C GLY A 155 12.63 8.08 -13.61
N VAL A 156 11.32 8.28 -13.61
CA VAL A 156 10.70 9.61 -13.39
C VAL A 156 10.83 10.09 -11.95
N GLY A 157 10.98 9.19 -10.98
CA GLY A 157 11.09 9.51 -9.57
C GLY A 157 12.35 10.29 -9.21
N HIS A 158 13.42 10.19 -10.03
CA HIS A 158 14.67 10.91 -9.80
C HIS A 158 14.48 12.43 -9.69
N GLY A 159 13.57 13.02 -10.51
CA GLY A 159 13.29 14.45 -10.45
C GLY A 159 12.65 14.91 -9.14
N VAL A 160 11.79 14.10 -8.53
CA VAL A 160 11.22 14.39 -7.20
C VAL A 160 12.26 14.19 -6.11
N TYR A 161 13.04 13.08 -6.21
CA TYR A 161 14.11 12.79 -5.27
C TYR A 161 15.11 13.95 -5.13
N GLU A 162 15.63 14.49 -6.23
CA GLU A 162 16.56 15.62 -6.20
C GLU A 162 15.94 16.88 -5.56
N ASN A 163 14.67 17.17 -5.84
CA ASN A 163 13.97 18.29 -5.21
C ASN A 163 13.78 18.08 -3.70
N VAL A 164 13.44 16.86 -3.26
CA VAL A 164 13.30 16.54 -1.83
C VAL A 164 14.66 16.58 -1.12
N LYS A 165 15.70 16.06 -1.75
CA LYS A 165 17.08 16.08 -1.22
C LYS A 165 17.58 17.48 -0.92
N ALA A 166 17.12 18.48 -1.65
CA ALA A 166 17.51 19.87 -1.44
C ALA A 166 17.08 20.42 -0.06
N PHE A 167 15.94 19.97 0.50
CA PHE A 167 15.47 20.37 1.83
C PHE A 167 15.56 19.26 2.88
N PHE A 168 15.70 18.01 2.47
CA PHE A 168 15.87 16.86 3.35
C PHE A 168 17.04 15.99 2.85
N PRO A 169 18.31 16.36 3.13
CA PRO A 169 19.49 15.68 2.58
C PRO A 169 19.62 14.21 2.95
N ALA A 170 19.00 13.78 4.07
CA ALA A 170 19.00 12.40 4.54
C ALA A 170 17.90 11.52 3.89
N VAL A 171 17.28 11.99 2.79
CA VAL A 171 16.30 11.20 2.04
C VAL A 171 16.91 9.91 1.53
N ARG A 172 16.22 8.79 1.78
CA ARG A 172 16.63 7.47 1.29
C ARG A 172 16.10 7.24 -0.11
N GLU A 173 17.01 6.91 -1.00
CA GLU A 173 16.72 6.55 -2.38
C GLU A 173 16.43 5.05 -2.50
N PHE A 174 15.39 4.70 -3.27
CA PHE A 174 15.11 3.33 -3.72
C PHE A 174 15.18 3.30 -5.24
N VAL A 175 16.14 2.55 -5.77
CA VAL A 175 16.20 2.25 -7.21
C VAL A 175 15.67 0.84 -7.42
N TYR A 176 14.52 0.73 -8.07
CA TYR A 176 13.83 -0.55 -8.21
C TYR A 176 14.59 -1.55 -9.09
N ASN A 177 14.83 -2.68 -8.50
CA ASN A 177 15.23 -3.92 -9.13
C ASN A 177 14.50 -5.08 -8.44
N PRO A 178 14.54 -6.31 -8.95
CA PRO A 178 13.85 -7.44 -8.32
C PRO A 178 14.22 -7.67 -6.85
N ASN A 179 15.47 -7.46 -6.47
CA ASN A 179 15.91 -7.67 -5.09
C ASN A 179 15.32 -6.59 -4.15
N VAL A 180 15.34 -5.32 -4.57
CA VAL A 180 14.75 -4.21 -3.79
C VAL A 180 13.25 -4.41 -3.63
N LYS A 181 12.53 -4.73 -4.71
CA LYS A 181 11.09 -5.02 -4.64
C LYS A 181 10.78 -6.19 -3.71
N ASN A 182 11.55 -7.28 -3.79
CA ASN A 182 11.40 -8.42 -2.90
C ASN A 182 11.62 -8.04 -1.44
N ALA A 183 12.67 -7.27 -1.14
CA ALA A 183 12.96 -6.85 0.23
C ALA A 183 11.85 -5.97 0.81
N LEU A 184 11.32 -5.00 0.02
CA LEU A 184 10.21 -4.13 0.40
C LEU A 184 8.94 -4.94 0.69
N VAL A 185 8.57 -5.84 -0.22
CA VAL A 185 7.35 -6.66 -0.08
C VAL A 185 7.45 -7.63 1.09
N LEU A 186 8.60 -8.32 1.26
CA LEU A 186 8.79 -9.25 2.36
C LEU A 186 8.75 -8.54 3.73
N LYS A 187 9.34 -7.34 3.83
CA LYS A 187 9.26 -6.53 5.04
C LYS A 187 7.83 -6.13 5.38
N ALA A 188 7.07 -5.65 4.40
CA ALA A 188 5.66 -5.30 4.61
C ALA A 188 4.82 -6.52 4.95
N TYR A 189 5.07 -7.66 4.29
CA TYR A 189 4.37 -8.92 4.58
C TYR A 189 4.60 -9.37 6.03
N ASP A 190 5.84 -9.33 6.50
CA ASP A 190 6.18 -9.64 7.89
C ASP A 190 5.41 -8.73 8.87
N ILE A 191 5.39 -7.42 8.63
CA ILE A 191 4.70 -6.46 9.49
C ILE A 191 3.18 -6.68 9.49
N ILE A 192 2.56 -6.92 8.32
CA ILE A 192 1.11 -7.08 8.18
C ILE A 192 0.66 -8.41 8.76
N SER A 193 1.33 -9.52 8.43
CA SER A 193 0.99 -10.86 8.94
C SER A 193 1.10 -10.97 10.46
N HIS A 194 1.99 -10.21 11.07
CA HIS A 194 2.09 -10.08 12.53
C HIS A 194 1.19 -8.98 13.12
N ARG A 195 0.28 -8.38 12.32
CA ARG A 195 -0.66 -7.33 12.75
C ARG A 195 0.03 -6.12 13.39
N ARG A 196 1.20 -5.78 12.86
CA ARG A 196 2.02 -4.66 13.32
C ARG A 196 1.79 -3.37 12.52
N LEU A 197 0.89 -3.37 11.54
CA LEU A 197 0.42 -2.18 10.84
C LEU A 197 -0.98 -1.82 11.34
N GLU A 198 -1.23 -0.54 11.53
CA GLU A 198 -2.56 0.01 11.75
C GLU A 198 -2.82 1.15 10.76
N PHE A 199 -4.03 1.22 10.24
CA PHE A 199 -4.53 2.34 9.45
C PHE A 199 -6.04 2.51 9.65
N ASP A 200 -6.53 3.71 9.43
CA ASP A 200 -7.95 4.02 9.61
C ASP A 200 -8.83 3.19 8.68
N ALA A 201 -9.90 2.60 9.20
CA ALA A 201 -10.83 1.76 8.44
C ALA A 201 -11.52 2.51 7.27
N GLY A 202 -11.64 3.83 7.35
CA GLY A 202 -12.10 4.69 6.25
C GLY A 202 -11.07 4.84 5.12
N HIS A 203 -9.84 4.43 5.33
CA HIS A 203 -8.77 4.49 4.33
C HIS A 203 -8.71 3.22 3.45
N THR A 204 -9.84 2.82 2.88
CA THR A 204 -9.97 1.57 2.09
C THR A 204 -9.02 1.49 0.89
N ASN A 205 -8.61 2.65 0.33
CA ASN A 205 -7.63 2.71 -0.75
C ASN A 205 -6.22 2.22 -0.35
N ILE A 206 -5.87 2.21 0.94
CA ILE A 206 -4.64 1.56 1.42
C ILE A 206 -4.74 0.05 1.22
N ALA A 207 -5.84 -0.57 1.69
CA ALA A 207 -6.06 -1.99 1.51
C ALA A 207 -6.10 -2.38 0.03
N GLN A 208 -6.85 -1.63 -0.80
CA GLN A 208 -6.92 -1.84 -2.25
C GLN A 208 -5.54 -1.77 -2.91
N SER A 209 -4.70 -0.82 -2.48
CA SER A 209 -3.35 -0.66 -2.99
C SER A 209 -2.45 -1.86 -2.66
N PHE A 210 -2.54 -2.40 -1.43
CA PHE A 210 -1.83 -3.62 -1.06
C PHE A 210 -2.34 -4.85 -1.80
N MET A 211 -3.66 -5.00 -1.96
CA MET A 211 -4.26 -6.11 -2.70
C MET A 211 -3.86 -6.11 -4.19
N ALA A 212 -3.50 -4.96 -4.75
CA ALA A 212 -3.01 -4.86 -6.12
C ALA A 212 -1.60 -5.46 -6.32
N ILE A 213 -0.84 -5.72 -5.26
CA ILE A 213 0.51 -6.30 -5.34
C ILE A 213 0.42 -7.80 -5.61
N ARG A 214 1.00 -8.22 -6.74
CA ARG A 214 0.99 -9.61 -7.19
C ARG A 214 2.41 -10.12 -7.42
N ARG A 215 2.59 -11.42 -7.24
CA ARG A 215 3.84 -12.09 -7.61
C ARG A 215 3.91 -12.20 -9.13
N ALA A 216 5.04 -11.78 -9.68
CA ALA A 216 5.36 -11.90 -11.10
C ALA A 216 6.71 -12.58 -11.29
N THR A 217 7.03 -12.94 -12.52
CA THR A 217 8.36 -13.41 -12.88
C THR A 217 9.02 -12.38 -13.81
N THR A 218 10.32 -12.19 -13.67
CA THR A 218 11.07 -11.31 -14.59
C THR A 218 10.94 -11.79 -16.03
N ALA A 219 11.08 -10.88 -17.00
CA ALA A 219 10.98 -11.20 -18.43
C ALA A 219 11.95 -12.31 -18.86
N SER A 220 13.06 -12.51 -18.14
CA SER A 220 13.99 -13.66 -18.33
C SER A 220 13.47 -14.98 -17.73
N GLY A 221 12.30 -14.99 -17.07
CA GLY A 221 11.66 -16.19 -16.50
C GLY A 221 12.33 -16.78 -15.26
N ASN A 222 13.45 -16.24 -14.79
CA ASN A 222 14.32 -16.91 -13.81
C ASN A 222 14.25 -16.35 -12.38
N ARG A 223 13.57 -15.21 -12.13
CA ARG A 223 13.53 -14.62 -10.79
C ARG A 223 12.13 -14.14 -10.44
N PRO A 224 11.63 -14.46 -9.22
CA PRO A 224 10.40 -13.89 -8.74
C PRO A 224 10.57 -12.37 -8.51
N THR A 225 9.55 -11.62 -8.82
CA THR A 225 9.43 -10.19 -8.56
C THR A 225 8.00 -9.87 -8.16
N TYR A 226 7.70 -8.60 -7.90
CA TYR A 226 6.36 -8.16 -7.56
C TYR A 226 5.98 -6.98 -8.45
N GLU A 227 4.72 -6.97 -8.87
CA GLU A 227 4.15 -5.95 -9.73
C GLU A 227 2.76 -5.56 -9.25
N ALA A 228 2.31 -4.35 -9.61
CA ALA A 228 0.92 -3.96 -9.43
C ALA A 228 0.07 -4.54 -10.58
N SER A 229 -1.10 -5.07 -10.27
CA SER A 229 -2.06 -5.43 -11.31
C SER A 229 -2.54 -4.14 -12.01
N ARG A 230 -2.50 -4.15 -13.34
CA ARG A 230 -2.99 -3.03 -14.17
C ARG A 230 -4.44 -3.33 -14.58
N SER A 231 -5.41 -3.07 -13.72
CA SER A 231 -6.80 -2.99 -14.14
C SER A 231 -7.22 -1.52 -14.20
N GLU A 232 -8.04 -1.14 -15.18
CA GLU A 232 -8.50 0.25 -15.37
C GLU A 232 -9.26 0.81 -14.14
N GLU A 233 -9.78 -0.06 -13.27
CA GLU A 233 -10.52 0.29 -12.07
C GLU A 233 -9.72 0.11 -10.76
N ALA A 234 -8.63 -0.66 -10.78
CA ALA A 234 -7.81 -0.83 -9.59
C ALA A 234 -6.88 0.36 -9.42
N SER A 235 -7.01 1.04 -8.31
CA SER A 235 -6.01 2.00 -7.81
C SER A 235 -4.62 1.39 -7.99
N HIS A 236 -3.75 2.10 -8.69
CA HIS A 236 -2.34 1.73 -8.77
C HIS A 236 -1.81 1.50 -7.35
N ALA A 237 -0.85 0.59 -7.19
CA ALA A 237 -0.31 0.21 -5.89
C ALA A 237 0.54 1.31 -5.21
N ASP A 238 0.35 2.58 -5.58
CA ASP A 238 1.16 3.72 -5.18
C ASP A 238 1.24 3.87 -3.65
N LEU A 239 0.08 3.73 -2.96
CA LEU A 239 0.06 3.81 -1.50
C LEU A 239 0.73 2.61 -0.83
N ALA A 240 0.66 1.42 -1.43
CA ALA A 240 1.35 0.24 -0.92
C ALA A 240 2.87 0.42 -1.06
N TRP A 241 3.36 0.83 -2.22
CA TRP A 241 4.79 1.09 -2.42
C TRP A 241 5.29 2.21 -1.52
N ALA A 242 4.55 3.32 -1.43
CA ALA A 242 4.87 4.39 -0.50
C ALA A 242 4.93 3.87 0.95
N THR A 243 3.96 3.06 1.39
CA THR A 243 3.98 2.47 2.73
C THR A 243 5.22 1.59 2.92
N MET A 244 5.55 0.74 1.95
CA MET A 244 6.74 -0.12 2.01
C MET A 244 8.04 0.69 2.15
N HIS A 245 8.16 1.84 1.45
CA HIS A 245 9.31 2.71 1.60
C HIS A 245 9.46 3.24 3.03
N ALA A 246 8.35 3.63 3.68
CA ALA A 246 8.38 4.06 5.07
C ALA A 246 8.73 2.92 6.03
N LEU A 247 8.06 1.77 5.90
CA LEU A 247 8.27 0.60 6.77
C LEU A 247 9.70 0.04 6.69
N PHE A 248 10.37 0.24 5.57
CA PHE A 248 11.75 -0.25 5.37
C PHE A 248 12.78 0.46 6.24
N ASN A 249 12.43 1.57 6.89
CA ASN A 249 13.31 2.23 7.85
C ASN A 249 13.42 1.48 9.20
N GLU A 250 12.53 0.54 9.51
CA GLU A 250 12.68 -0.28 10.71
C GLU A 250 13.91 -1.17 10.57
N PRO A 251 14.88 -1.11 11.50
CA PRO A 251 16.05 -1.98 11.48
C PRO A 251 15.63 -3.46 11.49
N LEU A 252 16.37 -4.29 10.77
CA LEU A 252 16.24 -5.74 10.91
C LEU A 252 16.59 -6.13 12.34
N GLN A 253 15.82 -7.03 12.95
CA GLN A 253 16.07 -7.48 14.33
C GLN A 253 17.49 -8.04 14.42
N GLY A 254 18.33 -7.42 15.24
CA GLY A 254 19.73 -7.81 15.46
C GLY A 254 20.77 -6.77 15.02
N GLU A 255 20.44 -5.76 14.24
CA GLU A 255 21.35 -4.65 13.93
C GLU A 255 21.07 -3.47 14.86
N ALA A 256 22.01 -3.19 15.76
CA ALA A 256 22.04 -1.91 16.47
C ALA A 256 22.08 -0.79 15.41
N ALA A 257 21.26 0.25 15.60
CA ALA A 257 21.19 1.39 14.71
C ALA A 257 22.57 2.06 14.63
N ASN A 258 23.37 1.66 13.64
CA ASN A 258 24.57 2.37 13.25
C ASN A 258 24.19 3.39 12.20
N THR A 259 24.37 4.66 12.53
CA THR A 259 24.03 5.87 11.76
C THR A 259 24.85 6.07 10.48
N SER A 260 25.36 5.01 9.87
CA SER A 260 26.06 5.06 8.58
C SER A 260 25.83 3.76 7.80
N ASN A 261 24.63 3.61 7.24
CA ASN A 261 24.33 2.46 6.40
C ASN A 261 24.38 2.84 4.92
N ILE A 262 25.55 2.71 4.34
CA ILE A 262 25.70 2.34 2.94
C ILE A 262 25.49 0.81 2.91
N VAL A 263 24.31 0.35 2.53
CA VAL A 263 24.09 -1.06 2.20
C VAL A 263 24.46 -1.22 0.73
N GLU A 264 25.70 -1.56 0.45
CA GLU A 264 26.07 -2.15 -0.85
C GLU A 264 25.52 -3.58 -0.85
N ILE A 265 24.45 -3.79 -1.61
CA ILE A 265 23.94 -5.14 -1.93
C ILE A 265 24.60 -5.55 -3.25
N PHE A 266 25.56 -6.45 -3.18
CA PHE A 266 26.17 -7.11 -4.32
C PHE A 266 25.23 -8.13 -4.96
#